data_307cf0993dd544af979390c63a0f6043
#
_entry.id   307cf0993dd544af979390c63a0f6043
#
_cell.length_a   1.000
_cell.length_b   1.000
_cell.length_c   1.000
_cell.angle_alpha   90.00
_cell.angle_beta   90.00
_cell.angle_gamma   90.00
#
_symmetry.space_group_name_H-M   'P 1'
#
loop_
_entity.id
_entity.type
_entity.pdbx_description
1 polymer ?
#
loop_
_entity_poly.entity_id
_entity_poly.type
_entity_poly.pdbx_seq_one_letter_code
_entity_poly.pdbx_strand_id
1 'polypeptide(L)'
;MNKMWNKYIEKDSRIIRPLDGYECVLILSYLNIIDVFPKFSIEDFRKNAQDNLSNIDFFNLSIKIIDKHSFWIRKPFKIFLEEVEYSESEEIENVLQNEYKTLTPLQKVYDKNDEGVIIPFLFKICQLKNNKTKLTFSVIHAMSDGRTIFYMYDLLRKIIKGEKLEKMESQICSFNQLSNFHDLNPSIYEKTPKTWNEINELSILPKISKPIGYITIHSIYDYQPISKFCRENNVTVQAMLIAMATRAARKYNNLNKETPIWIYTPCDARPSKYSTDAFKNRKFFCNAGALFPSVIGQKTLIEDIKYSMEKLLESKKTYDNIAQILMSAQAVDPNTLKYTPPQKMPDFHKQPVVLASNIGRINGNNPLFYASMDCPNEFYNLATHCYHTDDKIYMATIMPINFDKKYWEYLKEEMDLIFKKI
;
A
#
# COMPACT_ATOMS: atom_id res chain seq x y z
N MET A 1 -8.71 -3.41 -34.94
CA MET A 1 -9.22 -2.18 -34.33
C MET A 1 -8.05 -1.26 -34.01
N ASN A 2 -8.00 -0.07 -34.64
CA ASN A 2 -7.00 0.93 -34.29
C ASN A 2 -7.32 1.45 -32.89
N LYS A 3 -6.52 1.12 -31.90
CA LYS A 3 -6.70 1.63 -30.53
C LYS A 3 -6.41 3.15 -30.55
N MET A 4 -7.30 3.95 -29.98
CA MET A 4 -7.16 5.42 -29.95
C MET A 4 -5.83 5.89 -29.36
N TRP A 5 -5.18 5.07 -28.53
CA TRP A 5 -3.89 5.39 -27.97
C TRP A 5 -2.69 5.12 -28.90
N ASN A 6 -2.90 4.51 -30.10
CA ASN A 6 -1.81 4.30 -31.06
C ASN A 6 -1.14 5.61 -31.49
N LYS A 7 -1.90 6.71 -31.55
CA LYS A 7 -1.32 8.06 -31.81
C LYS A 7 -0.26 8.50 -30.80
N TYR A 8 -0.27 7.92 -29.58
CA TYR A 8 0.74 8.21 -28.57
C TYR A 8 2.00 7.37 -28.76
N ILE A 9 1.91 6.18 -29.37
CA ILE A 9 3.08 5.38 -29.78
C ILE A 9 3.89 6.14 -30.84
N GLU A 10 3.24 6.90 -31.70
CA GLU A 10 3.93 7.75 -32.66
C GLU A 10 4.70 8.89 -31.97
N LYS A 11 4.19 9.39 -30.84
CA LYS A 11 4.87 10.39 -30.00
C LYS A 11 6.01 9.79 -29.18
N ASP A 12 5.87 8.56 -28.72
CA ASP A 12 6.88 7.85 -27.94
C ASP A 12 6.79 6.34 -28.15
N SER A 13 7.71 5.80 -28.94
CA SER A 13 7.76 4.37 -29.27
C SER A 13 8.03 3.43 -28.08
N ARG A 14 8.41 3.98 -26.92
CA ARG A 14 8.63 3.21 -25.69
C ARG A 14 7.33 2.80 -25.01
N ILE A 15 6.20 3.34 -25.43
CA ILE A 15 4.89 3.05 -24.83
C ILE A 15 4.55 1.57 -25.01
N ILE A 16 4.20 0.94 -23.89
CA ILE A 16 3.77 -0.46 -23.84
C ILE A 16 2.25 -0.53 -23.85
N ARG A 17 1.60 0.21 -22.93
CA ARG A 17 0.14 0.32 -22.80
C ARG A 17 -0.24 1.50 -21.90
N PRO A 18 -1.49 1.96 -21.95
CA PRO A 18 -1.99 2.87 -20.92
C PRO A 18 -2.07 2.18 -19.55
N LEU A 19 -2.00 2.98 -18.48
CA LEU A 19 -2.35 2.51 -17.15
C LEU A 19 -3.85 2.21 -17.09
N ASP A 20 -4.22 1.17 -16.34
CA ASP A 20 -5.62 0.94 -15.99
C ASP A 20 -6.08 1.89 -14.86
N GLY A 21 -7.39 1.89 -14.57
CA GLY A 21 -7.94 2.83 -13.62
C GLY A 21 -7.41 2.66 -12.20
N TYR A 22 -7.11 1.45 -11.79
CA TYR A 22 -6.55 1.17 -10.48
C TYR A 22 -5.09 1.66 -10.38
N GLU A 23 -4.29 1.39 -11.40
CA GLU A 23 -2.92 1.90 -11.50
C GLU A 23 -2.90 3.44 -11.51
N CYS A 24 -3.87 4.09 -12.20
CA CYS A 24 -3.99 5.55 -12.24
C CYS A 24 -4.20 6.18 -10.86
N VAL A 25 -4.95 5.54 -9.97
CA VAL A 25 -5.13 6.00 -8.58
C VAL A 25 -3.82 5.87 -7.80
N LEU A 26 -3.10 4.79 -8.00
CA LEU A 26 -1.90 4.45 -7.23
C LEU A 26 -0.63 5.21 -7.66
N ILE A 27 -0.63 5.89 -8.80
CA ILE A 27 0.50 6.77 -9.18
C ILE A 27 0.65 8.00 -8.28
N LEU A 28 -0.32 8.25 -7.40
CA LEU A 28 -0.32 9.37 -6.48
C LEU A 28 0.45 9.10 -5.17
N SER A 29 0.94 7.88 -4.99
CA SER A 29 1.60 7.47 -3.75
C SER A 29 2.88 6.70 -3.98
N TYR A 30 3.77 6.76 -2.99
CA TYR A 30 4.95 5.92 -2.89
C TYR A 30 4.84 5.00 -1.67
N LEU A 31 5.31 3.78 -1.83
CA LEU A 31 5.59 2.87 -0.73
C LEU A 31 7.07 3.01 -0.39
N ASN A 32 7.37 3.03 0.90
CA ASN A 32 8.72 3.31 1.39
C ASN A 32 9.16 2.26 2.39
N ILE A 33 10.42 1.88 2.33
CA ILE A 33 11.09 1.09 3.37
C ILE A 33 12.33 1.85 3.82
N ILE A 34 12.49 1.97 5.13
CA ILE A 34 13.70 2.48 5.78
C ILE A 34 14.35 1.34 6.55
N ASP A 35 15.65 1.16 6.38
CA ASP A 35 16.43 0.27 7.23
C ASP A 35 17.84 0.80 7.48
N VAL A 36 18.49 0.28 8.51
CA VAL A 36 19.84 0.64 8.91
C VAL A 36 20.74 -0.57 8.79
N PHE A 37 21.80 -0.39 8.04
CA PHE A 37 22.82 -1.41 7.76
C PHE A 37 24.15 -1.05 8.44
N PRO A 38 25.07 -2.01 8.64
CA PRO A 38 26.48 -1.69 8.82
C PRO A 38 26.95 -0.78 7.70
N LYS A 39 27.92 0.08 7.98
CA LYS A 39 28.44 1.03 6.99
C LYS A 39 28.89 0.29 5.73
N PHE A 40 28.43 0.75 4.59
CA PHE A 40 28.86 0.31 3.26
C PHE A 40 29.25 1.52 2.39
N SER A 41 30.00 1.25 1.32
CA SER A 41 30.38 2.27 0.33
C SER A 41 29.15 2.67 -0.51
N ILE A 42 28.84 3.97 -0.53
CA ILE A 42 27.73 4.49 -1.34
C ILE A 42 28.04 4.33 -2.84
N GLU A 43 29.29 4.52 -3.23
CA GLU A 43 29.72 4.36 -4.64
C GLU A 43 29.59 2.90 -5.09
N ASP A 44 30.06 1.94 -4.28
CA ASP A 44 29.90 0.52 -4.60
C ASP A 44 28.43 0.12 -4.63
N PHE A 45 27.63 0.60 -3.71
CA PHE A 45 26.18 0.37 -3.73
C PHE A 45 25.56 0.93 -5.01
N ARG A 46 25.88 2.18 -5.38
CA ARG A 46 25.36 2.82 -6.61
C ARG A 46 25.70 1.99 -7.84
N LYS A 47 26.95 1.54 -7.96
CA LYS A 47 27.40 0.70 -9.08
C LYS A 47 26.69 -0.66 -9.06
N ASN A 48 26.73 -1.36 -7.93
CA ASN A 48 26.16 -2.70 -7.81
C ASN A 48 24.64 -2.69 -8.01
N ALA A 49 23.93 -1.68 -7.49
CA ALA A 49 22.50 -1.54 -7.69
C ALA A 49 22.17 -1.24 -9.16
N GLN A 50 22.92 -0.35 -9.81
CA GLN A 50 22.76 -0.07 -11.24
C GLN A 50 22.93 -1.36 -12.06
N ASP A 51 24.02 -2.10 -11.85
CA ASP A 51 24.35 -3.28 -12.62
C ASP A 51 23.36 -4.43 -12.41
N ASN A 52 22.96 -4.68 -11.15
CA ASN A 52 22.06 -5.78 -10.82
C ASN A 52 20.59 -5.50 -11.17
N LEU A 53 20.08 -4.32 -10.82
CA LEU A 53 18.67 -4.01 -11.05
C LEU A 53 18.36 -3.80 -12.53
N SER A 54 19.33 -3.37 -13.36
CA SER A 54 19.17 -3.30 -14.81
C SER A 54 18.87 -4.66 -15.45
N ASN A 55 19.27 -5.75 -14.82
CA ASN A 55 19.02 -7.11 -15.29
C ASN A 55 17.61 -7.63 -14.95
N ILE A 56 16.85 -6.86 -14.21
CA ILE A 56 15.48 -7.20 -13.84
C ILE A 56 14.52 -6.32 -14.66
N ASP A 57 13.77 -6.91 -15.56
CA ASP A 57 12.87 -6.21 -16.49
C ASP A 57 11.95 -5.21 -15.81
N PHE A 58 11.51 -5.52 -14.59
CA PHE A 58 10.59 -4.68 -13.84
C PHE A 58 11.20 -3.30 -13.50
N PHE A 59 12.50 -3.24 -13.22
CA PHE A 59 13.18 -1.97 -12.98
C PHE A 59 13.40 -1.15 -14.26
N ASN A 60 13.31 -1.78 -15.44
CA ASN A 60 13.36 -1.12 -16.73
C ASN A 60 11.99 -0.59 -17.19
N LEU A 61 11.08 -0.38 -16.25
CA LEU A 61 9.77 0.20 -16.49
C LEU A 61 9.68 1.58 -15.85
N SER A 62 8.89 2.43 -16.48
CA SER A 62 8.56 3.76 -15.96
C SER A 62 7.15 4.13 -16.36
N ILE A 63 6.67 5.26 -15.84
CA ILE A 63 5.37 5.82 -16.18
C ILE A 63 5.59 7.17 -16.86
N LYS A 64 4.97 7.36 -18.02
CA LYS A 64 5.00 8.64 -18.74
C LYS A 64 3.61 9.23 -18.84
N ILE A 65 3.51 10.52 -18.56
CA ILE A 65 2.28 11.29 -18.74
C ILE A 65 2.39 12.09 -20.03
N ILE A 66 1.44 11.86 -20.94
CA ILE A 66 1.32 12.58 -22.23
C ILE A 66 -0.13 13.06 -22.37
N ASP A 67 -0.35 14.34 -22.57
CA ASP A 67 -1.69 14.94 -22.74
C ASP A 67 -2.66 14.50 -21.61
N LYS A 68 -2.21 14.48 -20.36
CA LYS A 68 -2.95 14.06 -19.14
C LYS A 68 -3.25 12.55 -19.06
N HIS A 69 -2.78 11.74 -20.00
CA HIS A 69 -2.91 10.27 -19.95
C HIS A 69 -1.61 9.63 -19.48
N SER A 70 -1.73 8.58 -18.68
CA SER A 70 -0.59 7.86 -18.10
C SER A 70 -0.34 6.55 -18.83
N PHE A 71 0.91 6.32 -19.19
CA PHE A 71 1.34 5.16 -19.97
C PHE A 71 2.50 4.45 -19.28
N TRP A 72 2.47 3.13 -19.31
CA TRP A 72 3.66 2.32 -19.06
C TRP A 72 4.61 2.45 -20.24
N ILE A 73 5.86 2.73 -19.93
CA ILE A 73 6.93 2.80 -20.92
C ILE A 73 8.08 1.87 -20.53
N ARG A 74 8.80 1.37 -21.53
CA ARG A 74 10.08 0.70 -21.31
C ARG A 74 11.19 1.76 -21.32
N LYS A 75 11.92 1.84 -20.23
CA LYS A 75 13.02 2.77 -20.05
C LYS A 75 14.15 2.07 -19.30
N PRO A 76 15.38 2.04 -19.82
CA PRO A 76 16.51 1.45 -19.10
C PRO A 76 16.62 2.01 -17.69
N PHE A 77 16.80 1.12 -16.72
CA PHE A 77 16.96 1.52 -15.33
C PHE A 77 18.14 2.46 -15.16
N LYS A 78 17.91 3.52 -14.48
CA LYS A 78 18.94 4.44 -14.00
C LYS A 78 18.69 4.70 -12.53
N ILE A 79 19.69 4.39 -11.70
CA ILE A 79 19.57 4.60 -10.26
C ILE A 79 19.43 6.10 -9.97
N PHE A 80 18.36 6.43 -9.24
CA PHE A 80 18.15 7.77 -8.70
C PHE A 80 18.44 7.74 -7.21
N LEU A 81 19.65 8.16 -6.84
CA LEU A 81 20.17 8.08 -5.50
C LEU A 81 20.54 9.47 -4.99
N GLU A 82 19.90 9.85 -3.88
CA GLU A 82 20.16 11.07 -3.12
C GLU A 82 20.98 10.74 -1.89
N GLU A 83 22.10 11.43 -1.71
CA GLU A 83 22.89 11.39 -0.49
C GLU A 83 22.40 12.49 0.45
N VAL A 84 22.00 12.12 1.65
CA VAL A 84 21.46 13.02 2.65
C VAL A 84 22.50 13.24 3.73
N GLU A 85 22.75 14.51 4.07
CA GLU A 85 23.61 14.82 5.19
C GLU A 85 23.00 14.35 6.52
N TYR A 86 23.87 13.92 7.41
CA TYR A 86 23.44 13.46 8.73
C TYR A 86 22.77 14.59 9.52
N SER A 87 21.63 14.29 10.10
CA SER A 87 21.00 15.07 11.16
C SER A 87 20.53 14.13 12.26
N GLU A 88 20.31 14.62 13.47
CA GLU A 88 19.80 13.77 14.57
C GLU A 88 18.43 13.17 14.26
N SER A 89 17.62 13.86 13.45
CA SER A 89 16.33 13.35 12.98
C SER A 89 16.45 12.17 12.01
N GLU A 90 17.65 11.88 11.51
CA GLU A 90 17.91 10.77 10.61
C GLU A 90 18.14 9.44 11.34
N GLU A 91 18.34 9.44 12.65
CA GLU A 91 18.49 8.20 13.41
C GLU A 91 17.15 7.49 13.61
N ILE A 92 17.11 6.19 13.29
CA ILE A 92 15.87 5.39 13.41
C ILE A 92 15.37 5.31 14.85
N GLU A 93 16.26 5.30 15.83
CA GLU A 93 15.90 5.30 17.24
C GLU A 93 15.11 6.56 17.62
N ASN A 94 15.46 7.71 17.02
CA ASN A 94 14.69 8.94 17.14
C ASN A 94 13.39 8.89 16.35
N VAL A 95 13.38 8.19 15.23
CA VAL A 95 12.18 7.95 14.41
C VAL A 95 11.17 7.07 15.14
N LEU A 96 11.62 6.06 15.90
CA LEU A 96 10.78 5.17 16.69
C LEU A 96 10.23 5.82 17.97
N GLN A 97 10.98 6.77 18.54
CA GLN A 97 10.57 7.51 19.74
C GLN A 97 9.78 8.78 19.41
N ASN A 98 10.11 9.40 18.31
CA ASN A 98 9.46 10.59 17.80
C ASN A 98 8.61 10.20 16.59
N GLU A 99 7.45 10.81 16.47
CA GLU A 99 6.60 10.69 15.30
C GLU A 99 7.41 10.94 14.03
N TYR A 100 7.50 9.94 13.19
CA TYR A 100 8.10 10.11 11.88
C TYR A 100 7.18 11.03 11.05
N LYS A 101 7.52 12.28 11.01
CA LYS A 101 6.85 13.26 10.15
C LYS A 101 7.37 13.06 8.74
N THR A 102 6.64 12.31 7.90
CA THR A 102 6.80 12.49 6.47
C THR A 102 6.29 13.89 6.12
N LEU A 103 7.16 14.86 6.26
CA LEU A 103 6.92 16.21 5.78
C LEU A 103 6.81 16.14 4.28
N THR A 104 5.66 16.43 3.79
CA THR A 104 5.21 16.54 2.41
C THR A 104 4.72 15.24 1.77
N PRO A 105 3.62 15.33 1.00
CA PRO A 105 3.41 14.36 -0.04
C PRO A 105 4.71 14.30 -0.85
N LEU A 106 5.28 13.10 -1.00
CA LEU A 106 6.36 12.90 -1.98
C LEU A 106 5.76 13.31 -3.31
N GLN A 107 6.04 14.54 -3.73
CA GLN A 107 5.66 14.97 -5.05
C GLN A 107 6.25 13.99 -6.04
N LYS A 108 5.48 13.61 -7.04
CA LYS A 108 5.98 12.80 -8.14
C LYS A 108 7.32 13.38 -8.59
N VAL A 109 8.35 12.56 -8.53
CA VAL A 109 9.67 12.97 -9.01
C VAL A 109 9.72 12.72 -10.49
N TYR A 110 9.82 13.78 -11.26
CA TYR A 110 9.93 13.69 -12.71
C TYR A 110 11.39 13.62 -13.15
N ASP A 111 11.64 12.87 -14.20
CA ASP A 111 12.96 12.87 -14.87
C ASP A 111 13.18 14.21 -15.57
N LYS A 112 14.20 14.95 -15.14
CA LYS A 112 14.54 16.26 -15.73
C LYS A 112 14.97 16.19 -17.20
N ASN A 113 15.40 15.01 -17.65
CA ASN A 113 15.91 14.78 -19.01
C ASN A 113 14.88 14.12 -19.94
N ASP A 114 13.67 13.80 -19.43
CA ASP A 114 12.65 13.09 -20.18
C ASP A 114 11.27 13.59 -19.72
N GLU A 115 10.73 14.55 -20.45
CA GLU A 115 9.50 15.25 -20.09
C GLU A 115 8.33 14.29 -19.86
N GLY A 116 7.63 14.50 -18.75
CA GLY A 116 6.47 13.74 -18.34
C GLY A 116 6.77 12.34 -17.80
N VAL A 117 8.05 11.92 -17.73
CA VAL A 117 8.43 10.63 -17.15
C VAL A 117 8.57 10.74 -15.63
N ILE A 118 7.88 9.85 -14.91
CA ILE A 118 7.96 9.74 -13.45
C ILE A 118 9.10 8.78 -13.12
N ILE A 119 9.96 9.17 -12.18
CA ILE A 119 11.00 8.28 -11.63
C ILE A 119 10.32 7.34 -10.63
N PRO A 120 10.22 6.03 -10.92
CA PRO A 120 9.44 5.12 -10.10
C PRO A 120 10.18 4.61 -8.86
N PHE A 121 11.52 4.61 -8.88
CA PHE A 121 12.37 4.08 -7.82
C PHE A 121 13.31 5.16 -7.31
N LEU A 122 13.22 5.46 -6.02
CA LEU A 122 14.06 6.48 -5.37
C LEU A 122 14.86 5.83 -4.25
N PHE A 123 16.12 6.22 -4.15
CA PHE A 123 17.02 5.78 -3.10
C PHE A 123 17.54 6.99 -2.35
N LYS A 124 17.45 6.97 -1.02
CA LYS A 124 18.06 7.94 -0.14
C LYS A 124 19.04 7.25 0.77
N ILE A 125 20.26 7.74 0.85
CA ILE A 125 21.29 7.19 1.74
C ILE A 125 21.80 8.29 2.66
N CYS A 126 21.89 7.96 3.94
CA CYS A 126 22.52 8.80 4.97
C CYS A 126 23.56 7.96 5.73
N GLN A 127 24.78 8.47 5.80
CA GLN A 127 25.79 7.90 6.68
C GLN A 127 25.53 8.38 8.11
N LEU A 128 25.22 7.42 9.00
CA LEU A 128 24.92 7.69 10.40
C LEU A 128 26.19 7.66 11.26
N LYS A 129 26.06 8.15 12.48
CA LYS A 129 27.03 7.90 13.54
C LYS A 129 27.22 6.39 13.78
N ASN A 130 28.27 5.96 14.43
CA ASN A 130 28.52 4.56 14.81
C ASN A 130 28.68 3.58 13.62
N ASN A 131 29.29 4.02 12.51
CA ASN A 131 29.54 3.17 11.34
C ASN A 131 28.29 2.45 10.82
N LYS A 132 27.19 3.16 10.73
CA LYS A 132 25.93 2.68 10.14
C LYS A 132 25.56 3.51 8.91
N THR A 133 24.75 2.91 8.05
CA THR A 133 24.16 3.56 6.86
C THR A 133 22.65 3.36 6.87
N LYS A 134 21.88 4.45 6.84
CA LYS A 134 20.45 4.42 6.63
C LYS A 134 20.16 4.44 5.14
N LEU A 135 19.36 3.48 4.69
CA LEU A 135 18.82 3.42 3.34
C LEU A 135 17.31 3.60 3.38
N THR A 136 16.81 4.57 2.64
CA THR A 136 15.38 4.67 2.31
C THR A 136 15.19 4.27 0.85
N PHE A 137 14.33 3.29 0.64
CA PHE A 137 13.92 2.85 -0.70
C PHE A 137 12.45 3.20 -0.90
N SER A 138 12.15 3.90 -1.97
CA SER A 138 10.79 4.30 -2.34
C SER A 138 10.42 3.77 -3.72
N VAL A 139 9.21 3.27 -3.86
CA VAL A 139 8.67 2.81 -5.15
C VAL A 139 7.26 3.36 -5.35
N ILE A 140 6.96 3.84 -6.55
CA ILE A 140 5.60 4.32 -6.87
C ILE A 140 4.59 3.19 -6.70
N HIS A 141 3.48 3.46 -6.01
CA HIS A 141 2.52 2.42 -5.62
C HIS A 141 1.86 1.73 -6.82
N ALA A 142 1.73 2.41 -7.96
CA ALA A 142 1.26 1.79 -9.20
C ALA A 142 2.11 0.60 -9.66
N MET A 143 3.37 0.51 -9.23
CA MET A 143 4.30 -0.57 -9.56
C MET A 143 4.44 -1.61 -8.45
N SER A 144 3.97 -1.33 -7.25
CA SER A 144 4.28 -2.13 -6.08
C SER A 144 3.10 -2.24 -5.13
N ASP A 145 2.88 -3.40 -4.60
CA ASP A 145 2.08 -3.63 -3.39
C ASP A 145 2.98 -3.88 -2.18
N GLY A 146 2.36 -4.06 -1.01
CA GLY A 146 3.10 -4.28 0.23
C GLY A 146 4.04 -5.48 0.18
N ARG A 147 3.67 -6.59 -0.48
CA ARG A 147 4.57 -7.75 -0.65
C ARG A 147 5.67 -7.48 -1.66
N THR A 148 5.35 -6.82 -2.73
CA THR A 148 6.30 -6.48 -3.79
C THR A 148 7.42 -5.59 -3.28
N ILE A 149 7.13 -4.56 -2.48
CA ILE A 149 8.18 -3.68 -1.96
C ILE A 149 9.13 -4.43 -1.03
N PHE A 150 8.65 -5.34 -0.18
CA PHE A 150 9.51 -6.16 0.65
C PHE A 150 10.33 -7.17 -0.17
N TYR A 151 9.76 -7.69 -1.25
CA TYR A 151 10.54 -8.51 -2.19
C TYR A 151 11.67 -7.70 -2.84
N MET A 152 11.40 -6.48 -3.32
CA MET A 152 12.43 -5.60 -3.86
C MET A 152 13.49 -5.25 -2.81
N TYR A 153 13.05 -5.02 -1.58
CA TYR A 153 13.94 -4.75 -0.46
C TYR A 153 14.89 -5.94 -0.18
N ASP A 154 14.41 -7.18 -0.27
CA ASP A 154 15.27 -8.36 -0.16
C ASP A 154 16.34 -8.41 -1.28
N LEU A 155 15.99 -7.98 -2.50
CA LEU A 155 16.97 -7.84 -3.58
C LEU A 155 18.06 -6.80 -3.24
N LEU A 156 17.66 -5.66 -2.67
CA LEU A 156 18.59 -4.62 -2.24
C LEU A 156 19.52 -5.10 -1.12
N ARG A 157 19.00 -5.89 -0.17
CA ARG A 157 19.83 -6.51 0.87
C ARG A 157 20.91 -7.43 0.30
N LYS A 158 20.57 -8.20 -0.73
CA LYS A 158 21.54 -9.04 -1.46
C LYS A 158 22.61 -8.19 -2.13
N ILE A 159 22.21 -7.12 -2.81
CA ILE A 159 23.12 -6.17 -3.46
C ILE A 159 24.09 -5.54 -2.45
N ILE A 160 23.60 -5.11 -1.29
CA ILE A 160 24.43 -4.54 -0.21
C ILE A 160 25.47 -5.56 0.28
N LYS A 161 25.14 -6.85 0.29
CA LYS A 161 26.05 -7.95 0.62
C LYS A 161 27.02 -8.32 -0.51
N GLY A 162 26.93 -7.67 -1.66
CA GLY A 162 27.75 -7.97 -2.84
C GLY A 162 27.29 -9.18 -3.65
N GLU A 163 26.08 -9.69 -3.39
CA GLU A 163 25.51 -10.79 -4.16
C GLU A 163 25.09 -10.31 -5.56
N LYS A 164 25.30 -11.14 -6.57
CA LYS A 164 24.79 -10.89 -7.93
C LYS A 164 23.38 -11.44 -8.04
N LEU A 165 22.51 -10.65 -8.68
CA LEU A 165 21.14 -11.06 -8.95
C LEU A 165 21.04 -11.73 -10.33
N GLU A 166 20.20 -12.75 -10.40
CA GLU A 166 19.84 -13.39 -11.67
C GLU A 166 18.97 -12.46 -12.53
N LYS A 167 19.07 -12.64 -13.85
CA LYS A 167 18.18 -11.97 -14.79
C LYS A 167 16.75 -12.43 -14.53
N MET A 168 15.82 -11.46 -14.45
CA MET A 168 14.41 -11.72 -14.23
C MET A 168 13.56 -11.01 -15.27
N GLU A 169 12.79 -11.81 -16.01
CA GLU A 169 11.80 -11.29 -16.94
C GLU A 169 10.49 -10.95 -16.21
N SER A 170 9.84 -9.88 -16.63
CA SER A 170 8.58 -9.42 -16.05
C SER A 170 7.50 -9.28 -17.11
N GLN A 171 6.34 -9.83 -16.85
CA GLN A 171 5.19 -9.60 -17.70
C GLN A 171 4.50 -8.29 -17.30
N ILE A 172 4.33 -7.40 -18.28
CA ILE A 172 3.69 -6.09 -18.12
C ILE A 172 2.27 -6.17 -18.67
N CYS A 173 1.48 -7.03 -18.09
CA CYS A 173 0.08 -7.17 -18.47
C CYS A 173 -0.81 -6.36 -17.51
N SER A 174 -1.91 -5.82 -18.03
CA SER A 174 -2.93 -5.22 -17.18
C SER A 174 -3.63 -6.28 -16.33
N PHE A 175 -4.24 -5.88 -15.25
CA PHE A 175 -5.07 -6.75 -14.41
C PHE A 175 -6.12 -7.48 -15.25
N ASN A 176 -6.76 -6.78 -16.19
CA ASN A 176 -7.78 -7.34 -17.08
C ASN A 176 -7.25 -8.41 -18.05
N GLN A 177 -5.95 -8.41 -18.37
CA GLN A 177 -5.35 -9.40 -19.26
C GLN A 177 -4.86 -10.64 -18.52
N LEU A 178 -4.58 -10.52 -17.22
CA LEU A 178 -4.04 -11.59 -16.39
C LEU A 178 -5.09 -12.34 -15.59
N SER A 179 -6.33 -11.90 -15.65
CA SER A 179 -7.41 -12.46 -14.84
C SER A 179 -8.57 -12.92 -15.71
N ASN A 180 -9.15 -14.06 -15.37
CA ASN A 180 -10.43 -14.54 -15.93
C ASN A 180 -11.61 -13.85 -15.27
N PHE A 181 -11.46 -12.58 -14.89
CA PHE A 181 -12.51 -11.80 -14.22
C PHE A 181 -13.69 -11.49 -15.14
N HIS A 182 -13.55 -11.71 -16.45
CA HIS A 182 -14.66 -11.63 -17.40
C HIS A 182 -15.80 -12.60 -17.08
N ASP A 183 -15.50 -13.68 -16.35
CA ASP A 183 -16.47 -14.69 -15.93
C ASP A 183 -17.18 -14.35 -14.63
N LEU A 184 -16.86 -13.19 -14.01
CA LEU A 184 -17.57 -12.73 -12.83
C LEU A 184 -19.00 -12.32 -13.19
N ASN A 185 -19.96 -12.97 -12.53
CA ASN A 185 -21.37 -12.67 -12.71
C ASN A 185 -21.68 -11.20 -12.36
N PRO A 186 -22.23 -10.39 -13.28
CA PRO A 186 -22.57 -9.00 -13.02
C PRO A 186 -23.47 -8.79 -11.79
N SER A 187 -24.24 -9.80 -11.37
CA SER A 187 -25.08 -9.72 -10.16
C SER A 187 -24.27 -9.51 -8.86
N ILE A 188 -22.96 -9.78 -8.87
CA ILE A 188 -22.05 -9.44 -7.76
C ILE A 188 -21.97 -7.93 -7.60
N TYR A 189 -22.04 -7.17 -8.69
CA TYR A 189 -22.04 -5.71 -8.68
C TYR A 189 -23.35 -5.11 -8.16
N GLU A 190 -24.45 -5.83 -8.25
CA GLU A 190 -25.78 -5.34 -7.81
C GLU A 190 -25.96 -5.39 -6.29
N LYS A 191 -25.25 -6.27 -5.59
CA LYS A 191 -25.36 -6.40 -4.13
C LYS A 191 -24.57 -5.33 -3.38
N THR A 192 -23.39 -4.96 -3.88
CA THR A 192 -22.52 -3.96 -3.30
C THR A 192 -23.14 -2.54 -3.29
N PRO A 193 -23.84 -2.08 -4.35
CA PRO A 193 -24.41 -0.74 -4.40
C PRO A 193 -25.49 -0.41 -3.37
N LYS A 194 -26.30 -1.38 -2.93
CA LYS A 194 -27.36 -1.12 -1.94
C LYS A 194 -26.77 -0.80 -0.57
N THR A 195 -25.80 -1.58 -0.15
CA THR A 195 -25.09 -1.35 1.12
C THR A 195 -24.36 0.01 1.10
N TRP A 196 -23.84 0.43 -0.03
CA TRP A 196 -23.16 1.72 -0.18
C TRP A 196 -24.10 2.92 -0.10
N ASN A 197 -25.30 2.83 -0.67
CA ASN A 197 -26.31 3.88 -0.56
C ASN A 197 -26.81 4.04 0.87
N GLU A 198 -27.07 2.94 1.57
CA GLU A 198 -27.51 2.96 2.97
C GLU A 198 -26.45 3.58 3.89
N ILE A 199 -25.18 3.39 3.61
CA ILE A 199 -24.09 3.96 4.42
C ILE A 199 -23.81 5.41 4.04
N ASN A 200 -24.01 5.81 2.78
CA ASN A 200 -23.88 7.21 2.35
C ASN A 200 -24.87 8.15 3.03
N GLU A 201 -25.99 7.64 3.53
CA GLU A 201 -26.97 8.41 4.32
C GLU A 201 -26.52 8.64 5.77
N LEU A 202 -25.53 7.87 6.24
CA LEU A 202 -25.01 7.93 7.62
C LEU A 202 -23.84 8.91 7.79
N SER A 203 -23.84 10.01 7.13
CA SER A 203 -22.79 11.03 7.09
C SER A 203 -22.43 11.59 8.48
N ILE A 204 -21.23 11.32 8.99
CA ILE A 204 -20.88 11.64 10.39
C ILE A 204 -19.51 12.32 10.57
N LEU A 205 -18.71 12.48 9.53
CA LEU A 205 -17.40 13.12 9.73
C LEU A 205 -17.47 14.65 9.53
N PRO A 206 -16.78 15.40 10.41
CA PRO A 206 -16.51 16.79 10.11
C PRO A 206 -15.73 16.87 8.79
N LYS A 207 -16.06 17.84 7.94
CA LYS A 207 -15.29 18.13 6.71
C LYS A 207 -13.83 18.33 7.11
N ILE A 208 -13.00 17.34 6.76
CA ILE A 208 -11.58 17.46 7.01
C ILE A 208 -11.02 18.39 5.94
N SER A 209 -10.42 19.49 6.36
CA SER A 209 -9.63 20.33 5.47
C SER A 209 -8.51 19.50 4.85
N LYS A 210 -8.15 19.79 3.60
CA LYS A 210 -7.04 19.10 2.92
C LYS A 210 -5.85 18.96 3.86
N PRO A 211 -5.27 17.77 4.06
CA PRO A 211 -4.13 17.61 4.93
C PRO A 211 -2.95 18.38 4.36
N ILE A 212 -2.22 19.01 5.25
CA ILE A 212 -0.95 19.67 4.95
C ILE A 212 0.16 18.61 4.80
N GLY A 213 -0.08 17.39 5.28
CA GLY A 213 0.84 16.25 5.26
C GLY A 213 0.34 15.10 6.11
N TYR A 214 1.14 14.05 6.20
CA TYR A 214 0.85 12.85 6.99
C TYR A 214 1.94 12.58 8.01
N ILE A 215 1.54 12.03 9.15
CA ILE A 215 2.43 11.47 10.17
C ILE A 215 2.30 9.95 10.11
N THR A 216 3.42 9.25 10.15
CA THR A 216 3.45 7.81 10.42
C THR A 216 4.05 7.56 11.78
N ILE A 217 3.31 6.87 12.64
CA ILE A 217 3.81 6.43 13.95
C ILE A 217 4.02 4.92 13.90
N HIS A 218 5.24 4.51 14.24
CA HIS A 218 5.59 3.09 14.30
C HIS A 218 5.46 2.58 15.73
N SER A 219 4.84 1.40 15.87
CA SER A 219 4.76 0.65 17.14
C SER A 219 5.32 -0.74 16.91
N ILE A 220 6.14 -1.22 17.82
CA ILE A 220 6.82 -2.51 17.71
C ILE A 220 6.51 -3.33 18.94
N TYR A 221 6.09 -4.58 18.72
CA TYR A 221 5.75 -5.51 19.78
C TYR A 221 6.41 -6.87 19.52
N ASP A 222 6.47 -7.72 20.56
CA ASP A 222 6.87 -9.11 20.37
C ASP A 222 5.80 -9.87 19.60
N TYR A 223 6.22 -10.62 18.58
CA TYR A 223 5.28 -11.34 17.72
C TYR A 223 4.75 -12.64 18.35
N GLN A 224 5.57 -13.34 19.11
CA GLN A 224 5.21 -14.65 19.68
C GLN A 224 3.94 -14.61 20.53
N PRO A 225 3.73 -13.65 21.46
CA PRO A 225 2.49 -13.53 22.20
C PRO A 225 1.28 -13.35 21.28
N ILE A 226 1.38 -12.49 20.27
CA ILE A 226 0.30 -12.23 19.30
C ILE A 226 -0.01 -13.48 18.48
N SER A 227 1.02 -14.16 18.00
CA SER A 227 0.88 -15.42 17.26
C SER A 227 0.19 -16.49 18.08
N LYS A 228 0.56 -16.63 19.37
CA LYS A 228 -0.07 -17.54 20.32
C LYS A 228 -1.54 -17.18 20.51
N PHE A 229 -1.84 -15.93 20.81
CA PHE A 229 -3.21 -15.44 20.99
C PHE A 229 -4.09 -15.75 19.77
N CYS A 230 -3.59 -15.46 18.56
CA CYS A 230 -4.32 -15.72 17.33
C CYS A 230 -4.61 -17.21 17.12
N ARG A 231 -3.65 -18.09 17.40
CA ARG A 231 -3.83 -19.56 17.30
C ARG A 231 -4.83 -20.08 18.31
N GLU A 232 -4.72 -19.70 19.58
CA GLU A 232 -5.60 -20.15 20.67
C GLU A 232 -7.05 -19.73 20.45
N ASN A 233 -7.28 -18.60 19.80
CA ASN A 233 -8.62 -18.08 19.51
C ASN A 233 -9.11 -18.41 18.10
N ASN A 234 -8.31 -19.12 17.30
CA ASN A 234 -8.61 -19.46 15.90
C ASN A 234 -8.93 -18.23 15.03
N VAL A 235 -8.15 -17.19 15.16
CA VAL A 235 -8.26 -15.93 14.40
C VAL A 235 -6.97 -15.56 13.69
N THR A 236 -7.02 -14.60 12.78
CA THR A 236 -5.84 -14.14 12.06
C THR A 236 -5.37 -12.77 12.58
N VAL A 237 -4.09 -12.46 12.38
CA VAL A 237 -3.54 -11.13 12.65
C VAL A 237 -4.28 -10.06 11.85
N GLN A 238 -4.73 -10.36 10.63
CA GLN A 238 -5.53 -9.42 9.83
C GLN A 238 -6.87 -9.10 10.48
N ALA A 239 -7.59 -10.11 10.98
CA ALA A 239 -8.87 -9.90 11.67
C ALA A 239 -8.67 -9.11 12.98
N MET A 240 -7.61 -9.39 13.69
CA MET A 240 -7.21 -8.66 14.90
C MET A 240 -6.93 -7.18 14.57
N LEU A 241 -6.15 -6.90 13.53
CA LEU A 241 -5.83 -5.54 13.10
C LEU A 241 -7.10 -4.76 12.72
N ILE A 242 -8.00 -5.38 11.96
CA ILE A 242 -9.29 -4.78 11.58
C ILE A 242 -10.11 -4.40 12.82
N ALA A 243 -10.26 -5.32 13.75
CA ALA A 243 -11.03 -5.07 14.97
C ALA A 243 -10.45 -3.91 15.77
N MET A 244 -9.15 -3.93 16.04
CA MET A 244 -8.47 -2.88 16.81
C MET A 244 -8.56 -1.52 16.11
N ALA A 245 -8.25 -1.45 14.81
CA ALA A 245 -8.29 -0.21 14.04
C ALA A 245 -9.70 0.38 13.99
N THR A 246 -10.72 -0.47 13.84
CA THR A 246 -12.12 -0.04 13.84
C THR A 246 -12.58 0.46 15.20
N ARG A 247 -12.21 -0.23 16.29
CA ARG A 247 -12.53 0.19 17.66
C ARG A 247 -11.86 1.53 17.98
N ALA A 248 -10.58 1.69 17.64
CA ALA A 248 -9.85 2.93 17.81
C ALA A 248 -10.48 4.08 17.00
N ALA A 249 -10.85 3.84 15.74
CA ALA A 249 -11.50 4.83 14.90
C ALA A 249 -12.88 5.24 15.42
N ARG A 250 -13.66 4.30 15.95
CA ARG A 250 -14.94 4.57 16.60
C ARG A 250 -14.78 5.47 17.81
N LYS A 251 -13.83 5.14 18.69
CA LYS A 251 -13.51 5.91 19.88
C LYS A 251 -13.02 7.31 19.51
N TYR A 252 -12.14 7.41 18.53
CA TYR A 252 -11.59 8.66 18.03
C TYR A 252 -12.65 9.61 17.49
N ASN A 253 -13.60 9.11 16.70
CA ASN A 253 -14.66 9.88 16.10
C ASN A 253 -15.92 10.02 17.01
N ASN A 254 -15.86 9.51 18.23
CA ASN A 254 -16.99 9.50 19.18
C ASN A 254 -18.29 8.97 18.55
N LEU A 255 -18.18 7.89 17.76
CA LEU A 255 -19.33 7.31 17.07
C LEU A 255 -20.14 6.42 18.01
N ASN A 256 -21.46 6.45 17.87
CA ASN A 256 -22.31 5.51 18.57
C ASN A 256 -22.02 4.06 18.10
N LYS A 257 -22.44 3.08 18.90
CA LYS A 257 -22.11 1.67 18.66
C LYS A 257 -22.73 1.14 17.37
N GLU A 258 -23.79 1.72 16.89
CA GLU A 258 -24.57 1.26 15.74
C GLU A 258 -24.10 1.88 14.42
N THR A 259 -23.28 2.93 14.47
CA THR A 259 -22.77 3.59 13.29
C THR A 259 -21.75 2.69 12.59
N PRO A 260 -21.99 2.28 11.35
CA PRO A 260 -21.02 1.50 10.61
C PRO A 260 -19.77 2.33 10.29
N ILE A 261 -18.63 1.64 10.25
CA ILE A 261 -17.35 2.19 9.78
C ILE A 261 -16.92 1.40 8.56
N TRP A 262 -16.49 2.08 7.53
CA TRP A 262 -15.92 1.43 6.36
C TRP A 262 -14.52 0.90 6.64
N ILE A 263 -14.32 -0.36 6.32
CA ILE A 263 -13.02 -1.03 6.41
C ILE A 263 -12.52 -1.29 5.00
N TYR A 264 -11.36 -0.74 4.69
CA TYR A 264 -10.62 -1.10 3.50
C TYR A 264 -9.44 -2.01 3.88
N THR A 265 -9.40 -3.18 3.28
CA THR A 265 -8.37 -4.19 3.54
C THR A 265 -7.75 -4.64 2.24
N PRO A 266 -6.49 -4.29 1.96
CA PRO A 266 -5.75 -4.86 0.83
C PRO A 266 -5.58 -6.38 1.00
N CYS A 267 -5.77 -7.10 -0.08
CA CYS A 267 -5.60 -8.54 -0.15
C CYS A 267 -4.65 -8.92 -1.29
N ASP A 268 -3.91 -10.01 -1.14
CA ASP A 268 -3.14 -10.58 -2.23
C ASP A 268 -4.09 -11.31 -3.21
N ALA A 269 -4.14 -10.85 -4.44
CA ALA A 269 -5.00 -11.43 -5.47
C ALA A 269 -4.38 -12.66 -6.16
N ARG A 270 -3.08 -12.91 -5.97
CA ARG A 270 -2.38 -14.05 -6.61
C ARG A 270 -3.06 -15.40 -6.32
N PRO A 271 -3.50 -15.70 -5.08
CA PRO A 271 -4.15 -16.96 -4.76
C PRO A 271 -5.60 -17.08 -5.26
N SER A 272 -6.15 -16.05 -5.91
CA SER A 272 -7.52 -16.09 -6.39
C SER A 272 -7.72 -17.19 -7.43
N LYS A 273 -8.87 -17.87 -7.39
CA LYS A 273 -9.25 -18.86 -8.41
C LYS A 273 -9.44 -18.25 -9.81
N TYR A 274 -9.64 -16.95 -9.90
CA TYR A 274 -9.77 -16.22 -11.17
C TYR A 274 -8.42 -15.78 -11.74
N SER A 275 -7.35 -15.91 -10.95
CA SER A 275 -6.01 -15.56 -11.41
C SER A 275 -5.49 -16.62 -12.37
N THR A 276 -4.99 -16.19 -13.53
CA THR A 276 -4.23 -17.05 -14.44
C THR A 276 -2.93 -17.52 -13.80
N ASP A 277 -2.30 -18.55 -14.33
CA ASP A 277 -1.01 -19.01 -13.80
C ASP A 277 0.09 -17.94 -13.93
N ALA A 278 0.05 -17.14 -14.99
CA ALA A 278 0.92 -15.99 -15.14
C ALA A 278 0.74 -14.99 -13.99
N PHE A 279 -0.49 -14.73 -13.56
CA PHE A 279 -0.78 -13.84 -12.45
C PHE A 279 -0.41 -14.46 -11.10
N LYS A 280 -0.70 -15.74 -10.87
CA LYS A 280 -0.32 -16.47 -9.64
C LYS A 280 1.18 -16.44 -9.39
N ASN A 281 1.97 -16.54 -10.47
CA ASN A 281 3.43 -16.56 -10.41
C ASN A 281 4.06 -15.16 -10.47
N ARG A 282 3.27 -14.10 -10.61
CA ARG A 282 3.77 -12.72 -10.68
C ARG A 282 4.36 -12.29 -9.35
N LYS A 283 5.61 -11.83 -9.37
CA LYS A 283 6.31 -11.35 -8.17
C LYS A 283 6.01 -9.88 -7.88
N PHE A 284 5.65 -9.11 -8.89
CA PHE A 284 5.45 -7.67 -8.81
C PHE A 284 3.98 -7.31 -8.93
N PHE A 285 3.53 -6.38 -8.12
CA PHE A 285 2.22 -5.76 -8.05
C PHE A 285 1.01 -6.67 -8.32
N CYS A 286 0.37 -7.14 -7.27
CA CYS A 286 -0.79 -8.03 -7.34
C CYS A 286 -1.75 -7.84 -6.17
N ASN A 287 -1.91 -6.64 -5.62
CA ASN A 287 -2.87 -6.47 -4.56
C ASN A 287 -4.29 -6.31 -5.09
N ALA A 288 -5.22 -6.74 -4.29
CA ALA A 288 -6.64 -6.46 -4.40
C ALA A 288 -7.10 -5.80 -3.11
N GLY A 289 -8.10 -4.94 -3.18
CA GLY A 289 -8.71 -4.36 -1.99
C GLY A 289 -10.05 -5.01 -1.67
N ALA A 290 -10.36 -5.16 -0.39
CA ALA A 290 -11.69 -5.43 0.11
C ALA A 290 -12.21 -4.21 0.83
N LEU A 291 -13.42 -3.78 0.51
CA LEU A 291 -14.12 -2.73 1.24
C LEU A 291 -15.42 -3.31 1.78
N PHE A 292 -15.63 -3.23 3.07
CA PHE A 292 -16.86 -3.69 3.70
C PHE A 292 -17.23 -2.80 4.89
N PRO A 293 -18.53 -2.63 5.17
CA PRO A 293 -18.99 -1.96 6.38
C PRO A 293 -18.78 -2.87 7.59
N SER A 294 -18.43 -2.29 8.72
CA SER A 294 -18.28 -3.01 9.97
C SER A 294 -18.93 -2.28 11.13
N VAL A 295 -19.64 -3.03 11.97
CA VAL A 295 -20.30 -2.55 13.19
C VAL A 295 -19.54 -3.10 14.42
N ILE A 296 -18.23 -2.90 14.43
CA ILE A 296 -17.34 -3.36 15.50
C ILE A 296 -17.35 -2.35 16.65
N GLY A 297 -17.01 -2.83 17.87
CA GLY A 297 -16.88 -2.03 19.09
C GLY A 297 -18.12 -2.06 19.97
N GLN A 298 -19.01 -3.02 19.76
CA GLN A 298 -20.18 -3.27 20.62
C GLN A 298 -19.91 -4.34 21.66
N LYS A 299 -18.95 -5.23 21.38
CA LYS A 299 -18.66 -6.45 22.11
C LYS A 299 -17.26 -6.39 22.74
N THR A 300 -16.84 -7.49 23.32
CA THR A 300 -15.46 -7.65 23.77
C THR A 300 -14.51 -7.66 22.56
N LEU A 301 -13.24 -7.36 22.78
CA LEU A 301 -12.25 -7.34 21.70
C LEU A 301 -12.20 -8.69 20.94
N ILE A 302 -12.26 -9.81 21.66
CA ILE A 302 -12.22 -11.14 21.02
C ILE A 302 -13.47 -11.41 20.15
N GLU A 303 -14.64 -10.98 20.58
CA GLU A 303 -15.85 -11.11 19.78
C GLU A 303 -15.78 -10.25 18.53
N ASP A 304 -15.24 -9.03 18.63
CA ASP A 304 -15.04 -8.13 17.49
C ASP A 304 -14.00 -8.72 16.51
N ILE A 305 -12.93 -9.37 17.02
CA ILE A 305 -11.95 -10.06 16.17
C ILE A 305 -12.58 -11.24 15.43
N LYS A 306 -13.38 -12.05 16.11
CA LYS A 306 -14.10 -13.17 15.48
C LYS A 306 -15.09 -12.68 14.41
N TYR A 307 -15.83 -11.62 14.70
CA TYR A 307 -16.71 -10.98 13.71
C TYR A 307 -15.93 -10.47 12.49
N SER A 308 -14.79 -9.81 12.70
CA SER A 308 -13.92 -9.38 11.60
C SER A 308 -13.43 -10.54 10.74
N MET A 309 -13.13 -11.69 11.37
CA MET A 309 -12.73 -12.90 10.67
C MET A 309 -13.86 -13.48 9.81
N GLU A 310 -15.08 -13.51 10.33
CA GLU A 310 -16.27 -13.94 9.58
C GLU A 310 -16.50 -13.06 8.36
N LYS A 311 -16.42 -11.72 8.53
CA LYS A 311 -16.59 -10.78 7.42
C LYS A 311 -15.50 -10.88 6.36
N LEU A 312 -14.25 -11.10 6.76
CA LEU A 312 -13.16 -11.38 5.82
C LEU A 312 -13.40 -12.67 5.01
N LEU A 313 -13.87 -13.73 5.66
CA LEU A 313 -14.16 -14.99 4.98
C LEU A 313 -15.37 -14.86 4.06
N GLU A 314 -16.40 -14.13 4.48
CA GLU A 314 -17.57 -13.83 3.66
C GLU A 314 -17.17 -13.03 2.42
N SER A 315 -16.38 -11.96 2.56
CA SER A 315 -15.92 -11.15 1.45
C SER A 315 -15.04 -11.92 0.46
N LYS A 316 -14.24 -12.87 0.95
CA LYS A 316 -13.47 -13.78 0.08
C LYS A 316 -14.37 -14.74 -0.71
N LYS A 317 -15.48 -15.21 -0.14
CA LYS A 317 -16.42 -16.10 -0.81
C LYS A 317 -17.23 -15.36 -1.89
N THR A 318 -17.63 -14.14 -1.62
CA THR A 318 -18.49 -13.34 -2.51
C THR A 318 -17.72 -12.60 -3.60
N TYR A 319 -16.39 -12.61 -3.56
CA TYR A 319 -15.51 -11.91 -4.51
C TYR A 319 -15.65 -10.39 -4.55
N ASP A 320 -16.24 -9.79 -3.53
CA ASP A 320 -16.37 -8.32 -3.43
C ASP A 320 -15.01 -7.62 -3.56
N ASN A 321 -13.94 -8.26 -3.08
CA ASN A 321 -12.57 -7.77 -3.20
C ASN A 321 -12.12 -7.59 -4.65
N ILE A 322 -12.47 -8.56 -5.48
CA ILE A 322 -12.07 -8.60 -6.89
C ILE A 322 -12.95 -7.67 -7.71
N ALA A 323 -14.25 -7.62 -7.38
CA ALA A 323 -15.19 -6.73 -8.05
C ALA A 323 -14.76 -5.26 -7.96
N GLN A 324 -14.23 -4.82 -6.83
CA GLN A 324 -13.76 -3.44 -6.67
C GLN A 324 -12.54 -3.11 -7.52
N ILE A 325 -11.61 -4.05 -7.66
CA ILE A 325 -10.46 -3.87 -8.54
C ILE A 325 -10.90 -3.78 -9.98
N LEU A 326 -11.83 -4.65 -10.39
CA LEU A 326 -12.39 -4.62 -11.72
C LEU A 326 -13.13 -3.32 -11.99
N MET A 327 -13.93 -2.84 -11.05
CA MET A 327 -14.61 -1.54 -11.17
C MET A 327 -13.61 -0.41 -11.36
N SER A 328 -12.52 -0.42 -10.58
CA SER A 328 -11.46 0.57 -10.69
C SER A 328 -10.64 0.41 -11.98
N ALA A 329 -10.35 -0.83 -12.38
CA ALA A 329 -9.62 -1.11 -13.61
C ALA A 329 -10.44 -0.80 -14.87
N GLN A 330 -11.75 -1.00 -14.84
CA GLN A 330 -12.68 -0.67 -15.91
C GLN A 330 -13.03 0.81 -15.99
N ALA A 331 -12.76 1.58 -14.93
CA ALA A 331 -13.03 3.01 -14.90
C ALA A 331 -12.25 3.81 -15.97
N VAL A 332 -11.16 3.26 -16.49
CA VAL A 332 -10.47 3.80 -17.67
C VAL A 332 -10.78 2.92 -18.87
N ASP A 333 -11.54 3.47 -19.81
CA ASP A 333 -11.71 2.82 -21.11
C ASP A 333 -10.36 2.78 -21.84
N PRO A 334 -9.76 1.60 -22.06
CA PRO A 334 -8.45 1.49 -22.68
C PRO A 334 -8.40 1.97 -24.14
N ASN A 335 -9.57 2.13 -24.79
CA ASN A 335 -9.64 2.58 -26.18
C ASN A 335 -9.74 4.11 -26.26
N THR A 336 -10.56 4.71 -25.39
CA THR A 336 -10.81 6.16 -25.40
C THR A 336 -9.94 6.91 -24.39
N LEU A 337 -9.27 6.20 -23.49
CA LEU A 337 -8.52 6.74 -22.34
C LEU A 337 -9.38 7.64 -21.44
N LYS A 338 -10.69 7.52 -21.57
CA LYS A 338 -11.62 8.32 -20.80
C LYS A 338 -11.84 7.66 -19.44
N TYR A 339 -11.55 8.41 -18.39
CA TYR A 339 -11.89 7.99 -17.02
C TYR A 339 -13.37 8.22 -16.79
N THR A 340 -14.08 7.15 -16.47
CA THR A 340 -15.46 7.21 -16.04
C THR A 340 -15.51 6.59 -14.65
N PRO A 341 -15.54 7.41 -13.58
CA PRO A 341 -15.60 6.86 -12.23
C PRO A 341 -16.84 5.96 -12.09
N PRO A 342 -16.73 4.85 -11.36
CA PRO A 342 -17.88 4.01 -11.05
C PRO A 342 -18.98 4.88 -10.45
N GLN A 343 -20.19 4.85 -11.01
CA GLN A 343 -21.29 5.76 -10.66
C GLN A 343 -21.78 5.67 -9.19
N LYS A 344 -21.22 4.74 -8.41
CA LYS A 344 -21.70 4.42 -7.05
C LYS A 344 -20.55 4.16 -6.07
N MET A 345 -19.44 4.89 -6.17
CA MET A 345 -18.42 4.83 -5.11
C MET A 345 -18.96 5.52 -3.83
N PRO A 346 -18.60 5.03 -2.63
CA PRO A 346 -18.91 5.72 -1.39
C PRO A 346 -18.39 7.16 -1.45
N ASP A 347 -19.14 8.09 -0.88
CA ASP A 347 -18.62 9.43 -0.65
C ASP A 347 -17.63 9.37 0.53
N PHE A 348 -16.39 9.06 0.24
CA PHE A 348 -15.32 8.97 1.22
C PHE A 348 -15.07 10.29 1.97
N HIS A 349 -15.61 11.41 1.49
CA HIS A 349 -15.56 12.68 2.20
C HIS A 349 -16.50 12.74 3.40
N LYS A 350 -17.49 11.87 3.43
CA LYS A 350 -18.54 11.89 4.46
C LYS A 350 -18.46 10.76 5.47
N GLN A 351 -17.55 9.80 5.28
CA GLN A 351 -17.52 8.58 6.10
C GLN A 351 -16.12 8.22 6.57
N PRO A 352 -15.98 7.72 7.81
CA PRO A 352 -14.71 7.21 8.28
C PRO A 352 -14.37 5.93 7.51
N VAL A 353 -13.32 5.99 6.71
CA VAL A 353 -12.72 4.81 6.11
C VAL A 353 -11.43 4.50 6.84
N VAL A 354 -11.35 3.31 7.38
CA VAL A 354 -10.17 2.78 8.03
C VAL A 354 -9.48 1.79 7.09
N LEU A 355 -8.25 2.06 6.76
CA LEU A 355 -7.42 1.08 6.07
C LEU A 355 -6.72 0.21 7.11
N ALA A 356 -6.90 -1.10 7.01
CA ALA A 356 -6.22 -2.10 7.83
C ALA A 356 -5.52 -3.11 6.92
N SER A 357 -4.21 -3.04 6.83
CA SER A 357 -3.40 -3.82 5.90
C SER A 357 -2.37 -4.67 6.62
N ASN A 358 -2.48 -6.00 6.51
CA ASN A 358 -1.46 -6.93 6.97
C ASN A 358 -0.65 -7.44 5.78
N ILE A 359 0.60 -6.99 5.69
CA ILE A 359 1.53 -7.39 4.63
C ILE A 359 2.03 -8.83 4.87
N GLY A 360 1.98 -9.29 6.12
CA GLY A 360 2.40 -10.62 6.51
C GLY A 360 3.87 -10.69 6.94
N ARG A 361 4.45 -11.89 6.84
CA ARG A 361 5.85 -12.13 7.23
C ARG A 361 6.80 -11.50 6.23
N ILE A 362 7.82 -10.85 6.76
CA ILE A 362 8.90 -10.23 6.01
C ILE A 362 10.25 -10.78 6.46
N ASN A 363 11.26 -10.65 5.61
CA ASN A 363 12.65 -10.91 5.95
C ASN A 363 13.34 -9.60 6.32
N GLY A 364 14.29 -9.64 7.24
CA GLY A 364 15.08 -8.47 7.61
C GLY A 364 15.13 -8.21 9.11
N ASN A 365 16.02 -7.32 9.53
CA ASN A 365 16.25 -7.12 10.95
C ASN A 365 15.27 -6.15 11.57
N ASN A 366 15.01 -4.99 10.97
CA ASN A 366 14.06 -4.00 11.50
C ASN A 366 13.61 -2.99 10.44
N PRO A 367 13.18 -3.40 9.24
CA PRO A 367 12.78 -2.43 8.23
C PRO A 367 11.49 -1.72 8.65
N LEU A 368 11.47 -0.40 8.51
CA LEU A 368 10.27 0.41 8.72
C LEU A 368 9.58 0.68 7.40
N PHE A 369 8.32 0.28 7.31
CA PHE A 369 7.48 0.51 6.14
C PHE A 369 6.50 1.65 6.40
N TYR A 370 6.32 2.50 5.40
CA TYR A 370 5.25 3.49 5.39
C TYR A 370 4.81 3.81 3.95
N ALA A 371 3.57 4.23 3.80
CA ALA A 371 3.07 4.75 2.55
C ALA A 371 2.98 6.28 2.62
N SER A 372 3.57 6.96 1.65
CA SER A 372 3.38 8.39 1.48
C SER A 372 2.34 8.63 0.39
N MET A 373 1.34 9.43 0.70
CA MET A 373 0.22 9.64 -0.21
C MET A 373 0.21 11.09 -0.66
N ASP A 374 0.27 11.31 -1.96
CA ASP A 374 -0.05 12.60 -2.61
C ASP A 374 -1.55 12.61 -2.99
N CYS A 375 -2.36 11.94 -2.17
CA CYS A 375 -3.78 11.90 -2.41
C CYS A 375 -4.46 12.90 -1.48
N PRO A 376 -5.17 13.89 -2.01
CA PRO A 376 -6.02 14.70 -1.18
C PRO A 376 -7.10 13.81 -0.59
N ASN A 377 -6.98 13.43 0.65
CA ASN A 377 -7.99 12.91 1.60
C ASN A 377 -9.18 12.08 1.10
N GLU A 378 -9.18 11.63 -0.15
CA GLU A 378 -10.40 11.17 -0.75
C GLU A 378 -10.69 9.71 -0.42
N PHE A 379 -9.70 8.93 0.04
CA PHE A 379 -9.89 7.49 0.21
C PHE A 379 -9.85 7.00 1.67
N TYR A 380 -8.94 7.45 2.50
CA TYR A 380 -8.89 7.07 3.91
C TYR A 380 -8.19 8.10 4.78
N ASN A 381 -8.83 8.37 5.91
CA ASN A 381 -8.28 9.32 6.87
C ASN A 381 -7.30 8.66 7.83
N LEU A 382 -7.42 7.34 8.02
CA LEU A 382 -6.68 6.56 8.99
C LEU A 382 -6.22 5.26 8.35
N ALA A 383 -4.93 4.98 8.39
CA ALA A 383 -4.38 3.76 7.83
C ALA A 383 -3.45 3.09 8.83
N THR A 384 -3.59 1.79 9.01
CA THR A 384 -2.66 0.99 9.78
C THR A 384 -2.17 -0.19 8.95
N HIS A 385 -0.87 -0.21 8.70
CA HIS A 385 -0.19 -1.35 8.09
C HIS A 385 0.49 -2.17 9.17
N CYS A 386 0.40 -3.49 9.07
CA CYS A 386 1.17 -4.34 9.94
C CYS A 386 1.95 -5.38 9.12
N TYR A 387 3.08 -5.79 9.65
CA TYR A 387 3.95 -6.83 9.10
C TYR A 387 4.81 -7.38 10.23
N HIS A 388 5.38 -8.56 10.06
CA HIS A 388 6.13 -9.18 11.13
C HIS A 388 7.35 -9.95 10.62
N THR A 389 8.36 -10.01 11.46
CA THR A 389 9.44 -11.00 11.40
C THR A 389 9.07 -12.22 12.26
N ASP A 390 10.01 -13.11 12.56
CA ASP A 390 9.77 -14.21 13.48
C ASP A 390 9.62 -13.74 14.95
N ASP A 391 10.26 -12.61 15.29
CA ASP A 391 10.33 -12.13 16.67
C ASP A 391 9.46 -10.89 16.92
N LYS A 392 9.31 -10.01 15.94
CA LYS A 392 8.67 -8.71 16.10
C LYS A 392 7.51 -8.51 15.14
N ILE A 393 6.48 -7.82 15.60
CA ILE A 393 5.42 -7.27 14.75
C ILE A 393 5.51 -5.75 14.77
N TYR A 394 5.42 -5.18 13.60
CA TYR A 394 5.50 -3.75 13.33
C TYR A 394 4.14 -3.24 12.92
N MET A 395 3.74 -2.12 13.45
CA MET A 395 2.52 -1.42 13.06
C MET A 395 2.90 0.00 12.66
N ALA A 396 2.59 0.37 11.42
CA ALA A 396 2.76 1.71 10.88
C ALA A 396 1.39 2.37 10.79
N THR A 397 1.09 3.27 11.69
CA THR A 397 -0.17 4.03 11.73
C THR A 397 0.02 5.37 11.06
N ILE A 398 -0.69 5.61 9.98
CA ILE A 398 -0.61 6.80 9.15
C ILE A 398 -1.84 7.67 9.40
N MET A 399 -1.63 8.92 9.72
CA MET A 399 -2.68 9.89 10.00
C MET A 399 -2.35 11.25 9.37
N PRO A 400 -3.33 12.08 9.01
CA PRO A 400 -3.08 13.46 8.66
C PRO A 400 -2.37 14.22 9.79
N ILE A 401 -1.45 15.12 9.44
CA ILE A 401 -0.65 15.88 10.41
C ILE A 401 -1.49 16.78 11.33
N ASN A 402 -2.65 17.20 10.86
CA ASN A 402 -3.60 18.00 11.62
C ASN A 402 -4.54 17.16 12.51
N PHE A 403 -4.39 15.83 12.48
CA PHE A 403 -5.13 14.95 13.38
C PHE A 403 -4.44 14.88 14.74
N ASP A 404 -5.26 14.75 15.77
CA ASP A 404 -4.81 14.44 17.13
C ASP A 404 -4.21 13.01 17.17
N LYS A 405 -3.14 12.81 17.91
CA LYS A 405 -2.53 11.49 18.14
C LYS A 405 -3.45 10.48 18.84
N LYS A 406 -4.58 10.92 19.38
CA LYS A 406 -5.53 10.07 20.11
C LYS A 406 -5.93 8.81 19.36
N TYR A 407 -6.01 8.85 18.01
CA TYR A 407 -6.28 7.62 17.27
C TYR A 407 -5.19 6.56 17.50
N TRP A 408 -3.94 6.95 17.42
CA TRP A 408 -2.81 6.05 17.69
C TRP A 408 -2.80 5.57 19.15
N GLU A 409 -3.08 6.47 20.10
CA GLU A 409 -3.18 6.12 21.53
C GLU A 409 -4.29 5.09 21.76
N TYR A 410 -5.46 5.27 21.15
CA TYR A 410 -6.54 4.30 21.22
C TYR A 410 -6.19 2.96 20.57
N LEU A 411 -5.49 2.97 19.45
CA LEU A 411 -5.01 1.75 18.81
C LEU A 411 -4.02 0.99 19.73
N LYS A 412 -3.13 1.73 20.39
CA LYS A 412 -2.21 1.18 21.36
C LYS A 412 -2.94 0.59 22.58
N GLU A 413 -3.96 1.27 23.09
CA GLU A 413 -4.79 0.73 24.19
C GLU A 413 -5.43 -0.63 23.79
N GLU A 414 -5.93 -0.75 22.55
CA GLU A 414 -6.51 -2.02 22.07
C GLU A 414 -5.44 -3.12 21.95
N MET A 415 -4.21 -2.78 21.54
CA MET A 415 -3.08 -3.71 21.54
C MET A 415 -2.72 -4.16 22.95
N ASP A 416 -2.65 -3.23 23.90
CA ASP A 416 -2.33 -3.54 25.31
C ASP A 416 -3.36 -4.49 25.93
N LEU A 417 -4.63 -4.46 25.49
CA LEU A 417 -5.64 -5.44 25.93
C LEU A 417 -5.29 -6.88 25.53
N ILE A 418 -4.61 -7.07 24.41
CA ILE A 418 -4.14 -8.40 23.98
C ILE A 418 -3.00 -8.86 24.90
N PHE A 419 -2.00 -8.01 25.13
CA PHE A 419 -0.85 -8.35 25.98
C PHE A 419 -1.23 -8.59 27.45
N LYS A 420 -2.23 -7.88 27.97
CA LYS A 420 -2.72 -8.09 29.36
C LYS A 420 -3.49 -9.40 29.55
N LYS A 421 -3.91 -10.06 28.47
CA LYS A 421 -4.66 -11.31 28.52
C LYS A 421 -3.78 -12.55 28.27
N ILE A 422 -2.52 -12.34 27.93
CA ILE A 422 -1.49 -13.36 27.74
C ILE A 422 -0.63 -13.50 29.00
#